data_45b8ba6522cd660372d036010bea7f08
#
_entry.id   45b8ba6522cd660372d036010bea7f08
#
_cell.length_a   1.000
_cell.length_b   1.000
_cell.length_c   1.000
_cell.angle_alpha   90.00
_cell.angle_beta   90.00
_cell.angle_gamma   90.00
#
_symmetry.space_group_name_H-M   'P 1'
#
loop_
_entity.id
_entity.type
_entity.pdbx_description
1 polymer ?
#
loop_
_entity_poly.entity_id
_entity_poly.type
_entity_poly.pdbx_seq_one_letter_code
_entity_poly.pdbx_strand_id
1 'polypeptide(L)'
;MAREVSFVFNGNKMKMVVEDHWTLLHLIREELGYTGTKEGCGSGECGACTVIVDGDAVNSCLYLATEIEGRELLTIEGLASTDGTLHPIQKAFVENGGIQCGFCSPGMILSAKALLDANSNANEEEIKDAIAGNLCRCTGYVQIIDSIKSVSGYYRQDEPHVVAWKTEEGDRGE
;
A
#
# COMPACT_ATOMS: atom_id res chain seq x y z
N MET A 1 9.52 19.87 16.95
CA MET A 1 8.67 19.63 18.14
C MET A 1 7.98 18.31 17.93
N ALA A 2 7.75 17.57 19.01
CA ALA A 2 7.05 16.28 18.93
C ALA A 2 5.57 16.48 19.21
N ARG A 3 4.71 15.72 18.52
CA ARG A 3 3.26 15.66 18.79
C ARG A 3 2.76 14.23 18.80
N GLU A 4 1.71 14.00 19.58
CA GLU A 4 1.03 12.72 19.60
C GLU A 4 0.05 12.65 18.43
N VAL A 5 0.07 11.54 17.69
CA VAL A 5 -0.85 11.23 16.59
C VAL A 5 -1.52 9.89 16.83
N SER A 6 -2.80 9.81 16.43
CA SER A 6 -3.62 8.61 16.51
C SER A 6 -4.11 8.26 15.11
N PHE A 7 -3.89 7.06 14.65
CA PHE A 7 -4.23 6.61 13.28
C PHE A 7 -4.50 5.11 13.26
N VAL A 8 -4.98 4.61 12.14
CA VAL A 8 -5.14 3.17 11.91
C VAL A 8 -4.00 2.69 11.02
N PHE A 9 -3.19 1.76 11.50
CA PHE A 9 -2.06 1.20 10.76
C PHE A 9 -2.28 -0.27 10.47
N ASN A 10 -2.38 -0.65 9.20
CA ASN A 10 -2.68 -2.01 8.76
C ASN A 10 -3.83 -2.62 9.59
N GLY A 11 -4.90 -1.83 9.79
CA GLY A 11 -6.08 -2.23 10.52
C GLY A 11 -6.05 -2.09 12.04
N ASN A 12 -4.93 -1.80 12.61
CA ASN A 12 -4.80 -1.66 14.06
C ASN A 12 -4.77 -0.19 14.47
N LYS A 13 -5.56 0.17 15.47
CA LYS A 13 -5.50 1.52 16.06
C LYS A 13 -4.15 1.70 16.74
N MET A 14 -3.45 2.75 16.37
CA MET A 14 -2.16 3.12 16.92
C MET A 14 -2.19 4.54 17.46
N LYS A 15 -1.36 4.77 18.46
CA LYS A 15 -1.14 6.09 19.06
C LYS A 15 0.35 6.20 19.38
N MET A 16 1.00 7.24 18.87
CA MET A 16 2.43 7.43 19.09
C MET A 16 2.83 8.89 18.98
N VAL A 17 4.02 9.20 19.49
CA VAL A 17 4.61 10.53 19.38
C VAL A 17 5.50 10.56 18.14
N VAL A 18 5.29 11.56 17.28
CA VAL A 18 6.07 11.78 16.06
C VAL A 18 6.75 13.16 16.12
N GLU A 19 7.93 13.27 15.53
CA GLU A 19 8.59 14.55 15.34
C GLU A 19 8.05 15.27 14.09
N ASP A 20 7.92 16.60 14.16
CA ASP A 20 7.32 17.40 13.08
C ASP A 20 8.03 17.28 11.73
N HIS A 21 9.32 16.89 11.74
CA HIS A 21 10.14 16.75 10.53
C HIS A 21 10.17 15.33 9.97
N TRP A 22 9.56 14.35 10.63
CA TRP A 22 9.54 12.99 10.10
C TRP A 22 8.64 12.89 8.89
N THR A 23 9.12 12.19 7.89
CA THR A 23 8.27 11.71 6.79
C THR A 23 7.50 10.48 7.24
N LEU A 24 6.41 10.18 6.55
CA LEU A 24 5.66 8.95 6.76
C LEU A 24 6.54 7.71 6.46
N LEU A 25 7.45 7.83 5.49
CA LEU A 25 8.44 6.78 5.18
C LEU A 25 9.36 6.50 6.39
N HIS A 26 9.87 7.55 7.04
CA HIS A 26 10.67 7.41 8.26
C HIS A 26 9.87 6.71 9.36
N LEU A 27 8.66 7.18 9.62
CA LEU A 27 7.76 6.58 10.61
C LEU A 27 7.57 5.08 10.37
N ILE A 28 7.24 4.67 9.13
CA ILE A 28 6.97 3.27 8.78
C ILE A 28 8.22 2.41 8.97
N ARG A 29 9.36 2.87 8.49
CA ARG A 29 10.56 2.04 8.40
C ARG A 29 11.41 2.05 9.67
N GLU A 30 11.63 3.23 10.24
CA GLU A 30 12.60 3.39 11.34
C GLU A 30 11.90 3.23 12.70
N GLU A 31 10.69 3.76 12.86
CA GLU A 31 10.00 3.74 14.14
C GLU A 31 9.11 2.50 14.31
N LEU A 32 8.40 2.11 13.24
CA LEU A 32 7.51 0.94 13.27
C LEU A 32 8.19 -0.35 12.79
N GLY A 33 9.36 -0.27 12.14
CA GLY A 33 10.13 -1.43 11.69
C GLY A 33 9.57 -2.16 10.46
N TYR A 34 8.62 -1.57 9.73
CA TYR A 34 8.02 -2.16 8.53
C TYR A 34 8.85 -1.81 7.29
N THR A 35 9.69 -2.73 6.85
CA THR A 35 10.69 -2.52 5.80
C THR A 35 10.22 -2.85 4.39
N GLY A 36 8.99 -3.31 4.21
CA GLY A 36 8.38 -3.56 2.90
C GLY A 36 8.24 -2.29 2.07
N THR A 37 7.86 -1.17 2.68
CA THR A 37 7.93 0.15 2.06
C THR A 37 9.38 0.53 1.82
N LYS A 38 9.78 0.81 0.57
CA LYS A 38 11.21 1.00 0.20
C LYS A 38 11.57 2.47 0.05
N GLU A 39 12.76 2.84 0.50
CA GLU A 39 13.36 4.12 0.18
C GLU A 39 14.20 3.99 -1.09
N GLY A 40 13.79 4.64 -2.17
CA GLY A 40 14.52 4.68 -3.43
C GLY A 40 15.17 6.04 -3.68
N CYS A 41 14.37 7.05 -4.04
CA CYS A 41 14.90 8.38 -4.38
C CYS A 41 14.82 9.41 -3.24
N GLY A 42 13.90 9.25 -2.28
CA GLY A 42 13.62 10.24 -1.22
C GLY A 42 13.05 11.57 -1.73
N SER A 43 12.66 11.66 -3.00
CA SER A 43 12.25 12.91 -3.68
C SER A 43 10.90 12.80 -4.41
N GLY A 44 10.14 11.72 -4.20
CA GLY A 44 8.82 11.54 -4.79
C GLY A 44 8.77 11.00 -6.22
N GLU A 45 9.93 10.71 -6.84
CA GLU A 45 10.00 10.41 -8.27
C GLU A 45 9.85 8.91 -8.61
N CYS A 46 10.25 8.00 -7.72
CA CYS A 46 10.39 6.59 -8.08
C CYS A 46 9.25 5.67 -7.64
N GLY A 47 8.36 6.13 -6.77
CA GLY A 47 7.22 5.35 -6.27
C GLY A 47 7.55 4.12 -5.41
N ALA A 48 8.83 3.84 -5.10
CA ALA A 48 9.20 2.69 -4.28
C ALA A 48 8.66 2.77 -2.85
N CYS A 49 8.34 3.98 -2.38
CA CYS A 49 7.81 4.29 -1.09
C CYS A 49 6.28 4.45 -1.07
N THR A 50 5.58 4.08 -2.14
CA THR A 50 4.12 4.19 -2.20
C THR A 50 3.46 3.39 -1.08
N VAL A 51 2.53 4.03 -0.38
CA VAL A 51 1.62 3.46 0.62
C VAL A 51 0.20 3.92 0.29
N ILE A 52 -0.81 3.36 0.93
CA ILE A 52 -2.20 3.83 0.78
C ILE A 52 -2.59 4.57 2.06
N VAL A 53 -3.10 5.80 1.89
CA VAL A 53 -3.68 6.61 2.98
C VAL A 53 -5.11 6.93 2.60
N ASP A 54 -6.07 6.51 3.42
CA ASP A 54 -7.51 6.69 3.21
C ASP A 54 -8.00 6.23 1.82
N GLY A 55 -7.37 5.19 1.25
CA GLY A 55 -7.67 4.65 -0.08
C GLY A 55 -6.81 5.19 -1.21
N ASP A 56 -6.09 6.29 -1.02
CA ASP A 56 -5.26 6.93 -2.04
C ASP A 56 -3.80 6.46 -1.97
N ALA A 57 -3.20 6.17 -3.14
CA ALA A 57 -1.79 5.88 -3.26
C ALA A 57 -0.95 7.16 -3.12
N VAL A 58 -0.07 7.22 -2.13
CA VAL A 58 0.78 8.39 -1.85
C VAL A 58 2.24 8.02 -1.71
N ASN A 59 3.14 8.93 -2.07
CA ASN A 59 4.58 8.80 -1.85
C ASN A 59 4.94 9.15 -0.39
N SER A 60 5.15 8.15 0.46
CA SER A 60 5.42 8.34 1.88
C SER A 60 6.68 9.15 2.19
N CYS A 61 7.63 9.27 1.26
CA CYS A 61 8.82 10.11 1.42
C CYS A 61 8.52 11.63 1.34
N LEU A 62 7.38 12.03 0.79
CA LEU A 62 6.92 13.43 0.72
C LEU A 62 5.77 13.73 1.68
N TYR A 63 5.20 12.70 2.32
CA TYR A 63 4.09 12.84 3.25
C TYR A 63 4.64 13.02 4.67
N LEU A 64 4.18 14.03 5.41
CA LEU A 64 4.61 14.23 6.79
C LEU A 64 3.92 13.25 7.73
N ALA A 65 4.70 12.70 8.67
CA ALA A 65 4.16 11.76 9.67
C ALA A 65 3.05 12.40 10.54
N THR A 66 3.08 13.71 10.71
CA THR A 66 2.06 14.45 11.46
C THR A 66 0.71 14.55 10.76
N GLU A 67 0.67 14.36 9.43
CA GLU A 67 -0.56 14.43 8.63
C GLU A 67 -1.36 13.13 8.65
N ILE A 68 -0.82 12.08 9.29
CA ILE A 68 -1.52 10.79 9.43
C ILE A 68 -2.58 10.81 10.55
N GLU A 69 -2.68 11.88 11.33
CA GLU A 69 -3.66 12.01 12.41
C GLU A 69 -5.08 11.72 11.92
N GLY A 70 -5.74 10.77 12.56
CA GLY A 70 -7.12 10.37 12.26
C GLY A 70 -7.29 9.55 10.97
N ARG A 71 -6.22 9.22 10.26
CA ARG A 71 -6.26 8.55 8.96
C ARG A 71 -5.99 7.05 9.06
N GLU A 72 -6.27 6.37 7.97
CA GLU A 72 -5.95 4.96 7.77
C GLU A 72 -4.74 4.81 6.85
N LEU A 73 -3.71 4.10 7.32
CA LEU A 73 -2.47 3.82 6.61
C LEU A 73 -2.35 2.32 6.34
N LEU A 74 -2.22 1.96 5.07
CA LEU A 74 -1.99 0.59 4.63
C LEU A 74 -0.62 0.49 3.93
N THR A 75 0.19 -0.45 4.40
CA THR A 75 1.46 -0.84 3.75
C THR A 75 1.33 -2.24 3.11
N ILE A 76 2.36 -2.66 2.39
CA ILE A 76 2.37 -3.97 1.72
C ILE A 76 2.20 -5.14 2.71
N GLU A 77 2.68 -4.99 3.93
CA GLU A 77 2.57 -6.00 4.98
C GLU A 77 1.14 -6.18 5.49
N GLY A 78 0.33 -5.12 5.43
CA GLY A 78 -1.08 -5.17 5.80
C GLY A 78 -2.00 -5.71 4.72
N LEU A 79 -1.46 -6.06 3.54
CA LEU A 79 -2.27 -6.49 2.41
C LEU A 79 -2.61 -7.99 2.45
N ALA A 80 -1.70 -8.82 2.94
CA ALA A 80 -1.95 -10.24 3.15
C ALA A 80 -2.83 -10.46 4.38
N SER A 81 -3.63 -11.52 4.35
CA SER A 81 -4.46 -11.92 5.49
C SER A 81 -3.58 -12.38 6.67
N THR A 82 -4.14 -12.37 7.87
CA THR A 82 -3.43 -12.76 9.11
C THR A 82 -2.99 -14.22 9.12
N ASP A 83 -3.62 -15.10 8.33
CA ASP A 83 -3.23 -16.50 8.13
C ASP A 83 -2.10 -16.69 7.10
N GLY A 84 -1.59 -15.60 6.52
CA GLY A 84 -0.56 -15.61 5.49
C GLY A 84 -1.09 -15.78 4.06
N THR A 85 -2.39 -15.83 3.85
CA THR A 85 -2.98 -15.87 2.51
C THR A 85 -2.71 -14.56 1.78
N LEU A 86 -2.08 -14.66 0.62
CA LEU A 86 -1.77 -13.49 -0.21
C LEU A 86 -3.05 -12.87 -0.77
N HIS A 87 -3.07 -11.55 -0.78
CA HIS A 87 -4.10 -10.80 -1.50
C HIS A 87 -4.07 -11.16 -3.00
N PRO A 88 -5.22 -11.20 -3.72
CA PRO A 88 -5.26 -11.60 -5.14
C PRO A 88 -4.23 -10.88 -6.02
N ILE A 89 -4.01 -9.58 -5.82
CA ILE A 89 -3.00 -8.84 -6.58
C ILE A 89 -1.56 -9.27 -6.25
N GLN A 90 -1.24 -9.58 -4.99
CA GLN A 90 0.07 -10.11 -4.63
C GLN A 90 0.31 -11.47 -5.30
N LYS A 91 -0.70 -12.33 -5.27
CA LYS A 91 -0.67 -13.64 -5.92
C LYS A 91 -0.47 -13.50 -7.43
N ALA A 92 -1.20 -12.60 -8.08
CA ALA A 92 -1.07 -12.33 -9.52
C ALA A 92 0.35 -11.89 -9.90
N PHE A 93 0.99 -11.04 -9.10
CA PHE A 93 2.37 -10.62 -9.34
C PHE A 93 3.37 -11.78 -9.24
N VAL A 94 3.13 -12.74 -8.35
CA VAL A 94 3.95 -13.96 -8.24
C VAL A 94 3.73 -14.88 -9.43
N GLU A 95 2.46 -15.16 -9.77
CA GLU A 95 2.10 -16.14 -10.79
C GLU A 95 2.42 -15.68 -12.21
N ASN A 96 2.31 -14.38 -12.52
CA ASN A 96 2.59 -13.83 -13.84
C ASN A 96 4.02 -13.29 -14.00
N GLY A 97 4.90 -13.50 -13.02
CA GLY A 97 6.30 -13.07 -13.11
C GLY A 97 6.49 -11.54 -13.02
N GLY A 98 5.54 -10.82 -12.42
CA GLY A 98 5.63 -9.37 -12.20
C GLY A 98 6.70 -8.96 -11.18
N ILE A 99 7.38 -9.92 -10.55
CA ILE A 99 8.43 -9.71 -9.56
C ILE A 99 9.75 -10.31 -10.07
N GLN A 100 10.83 -9.49 -10.04
CA GLN A 100 12.20 -9.96 -10.26
C GLN A 100 13.05 -9.66 -9.02
N CYS A 101 13.67 -8.46 -8.94
CA CYS A 101 14.45 -8.12 -7.74
C CYS A 101 13.58 -7.78 -6.51
N GLY A 102 12.29 -7.49 -6.71
CA GLY A 102 11.34 -7.23 -5.63
C GLY A 102 11.34 -5.79 -5.06
N PHE A 103 12.29 -4.94 -5.46
CA PHE A 103 12.44 -3.62 -4.85
C PHE A 103 11.25 -2.69 -5.15
N CYS A 104 10.76 -2.65 -6.38
CA CYS A 104 9.61 -1.83 -6.77
C CYS A 104 8.26 -2.48 -6.41
N SER A 105 8.24 -3.79 -6.15
CA SER A 105 7.00 -4.58 -6.05
C SER A 105 6.03 -4.08 -5.00
N PRO A 106 6.45 -3.71 -3.76
CA PRO A 106 5.53 -3.19 -2.77
C PRO A 106 4.76 -1.95 -3.23
N GLY A 107 5.48 -0.94 -3.72
CA GLY A 107 4.86 0.29 -4.21
C GLY A 107 3.99 0.07 -5.43
N MET A 108 4.45 -0.76 -6.37
CA MET A 108 3.73 -1.12 -7.59
C MET A 108 2.39 -1.82 -7.28
N ILE A 109 2.42 -2.78 -6.35
CA ILE A 109 1.23 -3.52 -5.91
C ILE A 109 0.23 -2.58 -5.23
N LEU A 110 0.69 -1.66 -4.37
CA LEU A 110 -0.19 -0.73 -3.67
C LEU A 110 -0.80 0.31 -4.62
N SER A 111 -0.04 0.81 -5.60
CA SER A 111 -0.58 1.70 -6.65
C SER A 111 -1.67 1.00 -7.46
N ALA A 112 -1.40 -0.24 -7.88
CA ALA A 112 -2.38 -1.04 -8.61
C ALA A 112 -3.61 -1.40 -7.75
N LYS A 113 -3.41 -1.67 -6.44
CA LYS A 113 -4.53 -1.90 -5.53
C LYS A 113 -5.42 -0.67 -5.41
N ALA A 114 -4.86 0.51 -5.20
CA ALA A 114 -5.64 1.75 -5.10
C ALA A 114 -6.46 1.99 -6.38
N LEU A 115 -5.87 1.76 -7.57
CA LEU A 115 -6.61 1.81 -8.83
C LEU A 115 -7.78 0.83 -8.85
N LEU A 116 -7.53 -0.45 -8.54
CA LEU A 116 -8.55 -1.49 -8.66
C LEU A 116 -9.65 -1.37 -7.61
N ASP A 117 -9.35 -0.81 -6.43
CA ASP A 117 -10.36 -0.46 -5.43
C ASP A 117 -11.29 0.66 -5.92
N ALA A 118 -10.75 1.62 -6.66
CA ALA A 118 -11.51 2.73 -7.25
C ALA A 118 -12.23 2.31 -8.56
N ASN A 119 -11.59 1.49 -9.39
CA ASN A 119 -12.11 1.00 -10.66
C ASN A 119 -11.73 -0.46 -10.89
N SER A 120 -12.60 -1.37 -10.47
CA SER A 120 -12.37 -2.83 -10.57
C SER A 120 -12.23 -3.34 -12.00
N ASN A 121 -12.68 -2.59 -13.01
CA ASN A 121 -12.61 -2.95 -14.43
C ASN A 121 -11.62 -2.07 -15.19
N ALA A 122 -10.56 -1.62 -14.53
CA ALA A 122 -9.55 -0.77 -15.15
C ALA A 122 -8.99 -1.39 -16.43
N ASN A 123 -8.97 -0.59 -17.49
CA ASN A 123 -8.37 -0.96 -18.76
C ASN A 123 -6.85 -0.80 -18.72
N GLU A 124 -6.17 -1.24 -19.79
CA GLU A 124 -4.70 -1.23 -19.83
C GLU A 124 -4.09 0.18 -19.74
N GLU A 125 -4.76 1.19 -20.31
CA GLU A 125 -4.27 2.58 -20.24
C GLU A 125 -4.39 3.13 -18.81
N GLU A 126 -5.51 2.91 -18.14
CA GLU A 126 -5.70 3.27 -16.74
C GLU A 126 -4.71 2.57 -15.81
N ILE A 127 -4.38 1.31 -16.09
CA ILE A 127 -3.34 0.57 -15.37
C ILE A 127 -1.97 1.22 -15.58
N LYS A 128 -1.60 1.55 -16.81
CA LYS A 128 -0.33 2.22 -17.12
C LYS A 128 -0.23 3.58 -16.43
N ASP A 129 -1.29 4.36 -16.44
CA ASP A 129 -1.35 5.66 -15.79
C ASP A 129 -1.19 5.53 -14.27
N ALA A 130 -1.88 4.58 -13.65
CA ALA A 130 -1.80 4.37 -12.21
C ALA A 130 -0.41 3.97 -11.71
N ILE A 131 0.36 3.24 -12.52
CA ILE A 131 1.72 2.82 -12.17
C ILE A 131 2.82 3.68 -12.80
N ALA A 132 2.47 4.74 -13.54
CA ALA A 132 3.45 5.60 -14.23
C ALA A 132 4.48 6.23 -13.28
N GLY A 133 4.07 6.50 -12.04
CA GLY A 133 4.94 7.01 -10.97
C GLY A 133 5.82 5.94 -10.28
N ASN A 134 5.72 4.66 -10.66
CA ASN A 134 6.45 3.57 -10.03
C ASN A 134 7.52 3.03 -10.98
N LEU A 135 8.79 3.28 -10.68
CA LEU A 135 9.91 2.88 -11.53
C LEU A 135 10.32 1.41 -11.31
N CYS A 136 10.37 0.64 -12.40
CA CYS A 136 10.91 -0.71 -12.40
C CYS A 136 12.05 -0.81 -13.44
N ARG A 137 13.23 -1.28 -13.02
CA ARG A 137 14.41 -1.44 -13.91
C ARG A 137 14.53 -2.84 -14.48
N CYS A 138 13.77 -3.81 -13.98
CA CYS A 138 13.98 -5.22 -14.26
C CYS A 138 13.02 -5.81 -15.28
N THR A 139 11.70 -5.55 -15.14
CA THR A 139 10.63 -6.30 -15.83
C THR A 139 10.27 -5.78 -17.21
N GLY A 140 10.62 -4.51 -17.52
CA GLY A 140 10.09 -3.85 -18.73
C GLY A 140 8.57 -3.62 -18.69
N TYR A 141 7.94 -3.75 -17.52
CA TYR A 141 6.52 -3.49 -17.20
C TYR A 141 5.50 -4.49 -17.78
N VAL A 142 5.82 -5.27 -18.80
CA VAL A 142 4.86 -6.17 -19.45
C VAL A 142 4.22 -7.13 -18.44
N GLN A 143 5.04 -7.87 -17.70
CA GLN A 143 4.53 -8.83 -16.70
C GLN A 143 3.80 -8.15 -15.54
N ILE A 144 4.19 -6.91 -15.19
CA ILE A 144 3.48 -6.13 -14.18
C ILE A 144 2.08 -5.78 -14.65
N ILE A 145 1.95 -5.25 -15.86
CA ILE A 145 0.66 -4.91 -16.47
C ILE A 145 -0.21 -6.17 -16.62
N ASP A 146 0.35 -7.27 -17.07
CA ASP A 146 -0.36 -8.55 -17.21
C ASP A 146 -0.84 -9.07 -15.85
N SER A 147 -0.03 -8.93 -14.80
CA SER A 147 -0.40 -9.27 -13.42
C SER A 147 -1.61 -8.47 -12.96
N ILE A 148 -1.62 -7.16 -13.17
CA ILE A 148 -2.72 -6.29 -12.78
C ILE A 148 -3.98 -6.61 -13.61
N LYS A 149 -3.83 -6.78 -14.92
CA LYS A 149 -4.94 -7.17 -15.82
C LYS A 149 -5.58 -8.49 -15.41
N SER A 150 -4.79 -9.46 -14.97
CA SER A 150 -5.31 -10.78 -14.59
C SER A 150 -6.27 -10.74 -13.41
N VAL A 151 -6.22 -9.70 -12.59
CA VAL A 151 -7.12 -9.47 -11.46
C VAL A 151 -8.10 -8.32 -11.69
N SER A 152 -7.93 -7.54 -12.75
CA SER A 152 -8.92 -6.56 -13.21
C SER A 152 -10.19 -7.32 -13.62
N GLY A 153 -11.34 -6.95 -13.03
CA GLY A 153 -12.59 -7.70 -13.18
C GLY A 153 -12.81 -8.83 -12.16
N TYR A 154 -11.77 -9.26 -11.45
CA TYR A 154 -11.90 -10.15 -10.29
C TYR A 154 -12.33 -9.38 -9.03
N TYR A 155 -12.03 -8.11 -8.99
CA TYR A 155 -12.48 -7.13 -8.00
C TYR A 155 -13.96 -6.81 -8.23
N ARG A 156 -14.85 -7.80 -8.11
CA ARG A 156 -16.29 -7.58 -8.20
C ARG A 156 -16.78 -6.87 -6.95
N GLN A 157 -17.74 -5.98 -7.16
CA GLN A 157 -18.35 -5.05 -6.21
C GLN A 157 -19.02 -5.71 -4.97
N ASP A 158 -18.99 -7.03 -4.85
CA ASP A 158 -19.72 -7.80 -3.85
C ASP A 158 -18.87 -8.27 -2.66
N GLU A 159 -17.54 -8.08 -2.72
CA GLU A 159 -16.69 -8.25 -1.54
C GLU A 159 -16.22 -6.89 -1.06
N PRO A 160 -16.41 -6.55 0.21
CA PRO A 160 -15.80 -5.35 0.75
C PRO A 160 -14.28 -5.53 0.67
N HIS A 161 -13.64 -4.84 -0.29
CA HIS A 161 -12.17 -4.80 -0.45
C HIS A 161 -11.47 -4.03 0.67
N VAL A 162 -12.23 -3.62 1.62
CA VAL A 162 -11.75 -3.27 2.96
C VAL A 162 -11.42 -4.60 3.62
N VAL A 163 -10.14 -4.87 3.74
CA VAL A 163 -9.60 -6.01 4.49
C VAL A 163 -10.48 -6.27 5.71
N ALA A 164 -10.93 -7.52 5.87
CA ALA A 164 -11.87 -7.95 6.91
C ALA A 164 -11.28 -7.90 8.34
N TRP A 165 -10.51 -6.86 8.64
CA TRP A 165 -10.05 -6.52 9.98
C TRP A 165 -10.87 -5.37 10.61
N LYS A 166 -12.03 -5.01 10.04
CA LYS A 166 -13.05 -4.31 10.80
C LYS A 166 -13.50 -5.23 11.93
N THR A 167 -12.68 -5.19 12.96
CA THR A 167 -12.93 -5.59 14.32
C THR A 167 -14.39 -5.93 14.55
N GLU A 168 -14.67 -7.21 14.85
CA GLU A 168 -15.65 -7.50 15.85
C GLU A 168 -15.28 -6.63 17.05
N GLU A 169 -16.09 -5.63 17.35
CA GLU A 169 -16.11 -4.99 18.65
C GLU A 169 -16.37 -6.10 19.65
N GLY A 170 -15.28 -6.68 20.14
CA GLY A 170 -15.34 -7.57 21.28
C GLY A 170 -15.83 -6.75 22.45
N ASP A 171 -17.13 -6.83 22.69
CA ASP A 171 -17.77 -6.63 23.97
C ASP A 171 -16.92 -7.32 25.03
N ARG A 172 -16.07 -6.56 25.72
CA ARG A 172 -15.52 -6.93 27.00
C ARG A 172 -16.31 -6.13 28.03
N GLY A 173 -17.53 -6.66 28.29
CA GLY A 173 -18.25 -6.35 29.50
C GLY A 173 -17.41 -6.68 30.72
N GLU A 174 -17.52 -5.74 31.68
CA GLU A 174 -17.27 -5.79 33.13
C GLU A 174 -16.01 -6.47 33.65
#